data_dfee78e03904da93af89a898d381e2ee
#
_entry.id   dfee78e03904da93af89a898d381e2ee
#
_cell.length_a   1.000
_cell.length_b   1.000
_cell.length_c   1.000
_cell.angle_alpha   90.00
_cell.angle_beta   90.00
_cell.angle_gamma   90.00
#
_symmetry.space_group_name_H-M   'P 1'
#
loop_
_entity.id
_entity.type
_entity.pdbx_description
1 polymer ?
#
loop_
_entity_poly.entity_id
_entity_poly.type
_entity_poly.pdbx_seq_one_letter_code
_entity_poly.pdbx_strand_id
1 'polypeptide(L)'
;MFEMMKLIMNYIRNLILFIWQLPQHLLAILYIGYLVMMCKDLGVDSRYKQAIVIPCVMRGAVTLGCYVFVGLNSEYRKTVKHELGHTIQSKILGPLYLIVIGIPSITYCGLRRIFPSLRKKNYYDFYTERTANYLSEKYIK
;
A
#
# COMPACT_ATOMS: atom_id res chain seq x y z
N MET A 1 34.97 -6.11 1.75
CA MET A 1 34.71 -5.65 0.36
C MET A 1 33.36 -6.15 -0.17
N PHE A 2 33.07 -7.44 -0.18
CA PHE A 2 31.82 -8.03 -0.69
C PHE A 2 30.55 -7.57 0.05
N GLU A 3 30.55 -7.52 1.38
CA GLU A 3 29.40 -7.03 2.16
C GLU A 3 29.15 -5.52 1.98
N MET A 4 30.21 -4.74 1.84
CA MET A 4 30.09 -3.31 1.55
C MET A 4 29.48 -3.06 0.16
N MET A 5 29.87 -3.84 -0.85
CA MET A 5 29.24 -3.80 -2.17
C MET A 5 27.75 -4.13 -2.14
N LYS A 6 27.35 -5.17 -1.41
CA LYS A 6 25.94 -5.50 -1.22
C LYS A 6 25.14 -4.36 -0.58
N LEU A 7 25.72 -3.74 0.45
CA LEU A 7 25.09 -2.60 1.12
C LEU A 7 24.88 -1.42 0.16
N ILE A 8 25.91 -1.07 -0.59
CA ILE A 8 25.84 0.00 -1.60
C ILE A 8 24.79 -0.31 -2.68
N MET A 9 24.79 -1.53 -3.21
CA MET A 9 23.82 -1.96 -4.22
C MET A 9 22.38 -1.90 -3.69
N ASN A 10 22.14 -2.31 -2.44
CA ASN A 10 20.84 -2.20 -1.80
C ASN A 10 20.41 -0.73 -1.63
N TYR A 11 21.32 0.13 -1.23
CA TYR A 11 21.05 1.56 -1.09
C TYR A 11 20.66 2.20 -2.44
N ILE A 12 21.45 1.94 -3.49
CA ILE A 12 21.19 2.42 -4.85
C ILE A 12 19.82 1.93 -5.34
N ARG A 13 19.55 0.63 -5.18
CA ARG A 13 18.23 0.06 -5.55
C ARG A 13 17.08 0.75 -4.84
N ASN A 14 17.20 0.97 -3.53
CA ASN A 14 16.15 1.61 -2.75
C ASN A 14 15.96 3.08 -3.15
N LEU A 15 17.03 3.79 -3.48
CA LEU A 15 16.97 5.17 -3.98
C LEU A 15 16.25 5.22 -5.36
N ILE A 16 16.61 4.31 -6.27
CA ILE A 16 15.93 4.20 -7.57
C ILE A 16 14.44 3.92 -7.38
N LEU A 17 14.07 2.98 -6.52
CA LEU A 17 12.67 2.66 -6.23
C LEU A 17 11.93 3.82 -5.57
N PHE A 18 12.61 4.59 -4.72
CA PHE A 18 12.03 5.79 -4.11
C PHE A 18 11.69 6.85 -5.17
N ILE A 19 12.62 7.14 -6.07
CA ILE A 19 12.41 8.09 -7.18
C ILE A 19 11.31 7.56 -8.13
N TRP A 20 11.34 6.27 -8.43
CA TRP A 20 10.35 5.60 -9.29
C TRP A 20 8.92 5.70 -8.74
N GLN A 21 8.77 5.69 -7.42
CA GLN A 21 7.48 5.79 -6.72
C GLN A 21 7.19 7.21 -6.18
N LEU A 22 7.88 8.23 -6.67
CA LEU A 22 7.81 9.60 -6.14
C LEU A 22 6.38 10.16 -6.05
N PRO A 23 5.49 10.04 -7.05
CA PRO A 23 4.12 10.55 -6.94
C PRO A 23 3.35 9.96 -5.76
N GLN A 24 3.51 8.65 -5.50
CA GLN A 24 2.87 7.98 -4.37
C GLN A 24 3.45 8.45 -3.04
N HIS A 25 4.77 8.63 -2.96
CA HIS A 25 5.44 9.12 -1.75
C HIS A 25 5.02 10.54 -1.39
N LEU A 26 4.86 11.42 -2.38
CA LEU A 26 4.34 12.77 -2.15
C LEU A 26 2.91 12.74 -1.56
N LEU A 27 2.03 11.92 -2.14
CA LEU A 27 0.69 11.72 -1.59
C LEU A 27 0.71 11.11 -0.19
N ALA A 28 1.62 10.16 0.08
CA ALA A 28 1.78 9.57 1.40
C ALA A 28 2.22 10.62 2.44
N ILE A 29 3.17 11.48 2.10
CA ILE A 29 3.63 12.56 2.99
C ILE A 29 2.49 13.55 3.30
N LEU A 30 1.71 13.94 2.30
CA LEU A 30 0.54 14.80 2.50
C LEU A 30 -0.50 14.12 3.41
N TYR A 31 -0.72 12.82 3.21
CA TYR A 31 -1.66 12.06 4.04
C TYR A 31 -1.15 11.87 5.48
N ILE A 32 0.15 11.63 5.67
CA ILE A 32 0.78 11.61 7.00
C ILE A 32 0.59 12.97 7.69
N GLY A 33 0.85 14.08 7.00
CA GLY A 33 0.61 15.43 7.53
C GLY A 33 -0.83 15.62 7.99
N TYR A 34 -1.80 15.19 7.19
CA TYR A 34 -3.22 15.20 7.57
C TYR A 34 -3.49 14.36 8.82
N LEU A 35 -2.97 13.14 8.89
CA LEU A 35 -3.16 12.24 10.04
C LEU A 35 -2.52 12.81 11.31
N VAL A 36 -1.34 13.41 11.22
CA VAL A 36 -0.68 14.07 12.38
C VAL A 36 -1.54 15.22 12.92
N MET A 37 -2.21 15.97 12.03
CA MET A 37 -3.13 17.04 12.45
C MET A 37 -4.40 16.48 13.15
N MET A 38 -4.89 15.32 12.71
CA MET A 38 -6.13 14.71 13.23
C MET A 38 -5.90 13.75 14.39
N CYS A 39 -4.76 13.05 14.42
CA CYS A 39 -4.42 12.03 15.41
C CYS A 39 -3.09 12.38 16.04
N LYS A 40 -3.05 12.53 17.37
CA LYS A 40 -1.83 12.96 18.09
C LYS A 40 -0.71 11.94 18.08
N ASP A 41 -1.02 10.64 17.89
CA ASP A 41 -0.03 9.57 17.96
C ASP A 41 -0.11 8.68 16.71
N LEU A 42 0.87 8.81 15.82
CA LEU A 42 1.10 7.89 14.72
C LEU A 42 2.27 6.97 15.06
N GLY A 43 1.97 5.66 15.15
CA GLY A 43 2.99 4.63 15.31
C GLY A 43 3.37 3.99 13.97
N VAL A 44 4.49 3.25 13.97
CA VAL A 44 4.88 2.39 12.85
C VAL A 44 4.90 0.95 13.34
N ASP A 45 4.25 0.05 12.62
CA ASP A 45 4.28 -1.37 12.92
C ASP A 45 5.57 -2.00 12.39
N SER A 46 6.57 -2.10 13.26
CA SER A 46 7.92 -2.60 12.93
C SER A 46 7.99 -4.10 12.63
N ARG A 47 6.89 -4.85 12.80
CA ARG A 47 6.82 -6.28 12.43
C ARG A 47 6.95 -6.50 10.92
N TYR A 48 6.60 -5.52 10.13
CA TYR A 48 6.61 -5.59 8.67
C TYR A 48 7.82 -4.83 8.12
N LYS A 49 8.82 -5.58 7.64
CA LYS A 49 10.07 -5.01 7.09
C LYS A 49 9.97 -4.62 5.60
N GLN A 50 8.92 -5.07 4.92
CA GLN A 50 8.73 -4.88 3.48
C GLN A 50 8.17 -3.50 3.11
N ALA A 51 7.49 -2.85 4.08
CA ALA A 51 6.85 -1.55 3.93
C ALA A 51 6.78 -0.81 5.27
N ILE A 52 6.49 0.48 5.22
CA ILE A 52 6.23 1.30 6.41
C ILE A 52 4.74 1.20 6.71
N VAL A 53 4.36 0.32 7.64
CA VAL A 53 2.97 0.09 8.01
C VAL A 53 2.57 1.03 9.14
N ILE A 54 1.56 1.85 8.91
CA ILE A 54 1.06 2.88 9.82
C ILE A 54 -0.37 2.50 10.24
N PRO A 55 -0.56 1.96 11.46
CA PRO A 55 -1.88 1.77 12.03
C PRO A 55 -2.55 3.12 12.27
N CYS A 56 -3.78 3.30 11.84
CA CYS A 56 -4.49 4.56 12.00
C CYS A 56 -6.00 4.36 12.20
N VAL A 57 -6.69 5.42 12.62
CA VAL A 57 -8.13 5.39 12.84
C VAL A 57 -8.83 5.62 11.51
N MET A 58 -8.97 4.55 10.72
CA MET A 58 -9.71 4.56 9.45
C MET A 58 -10.50 3.27 9.24
N ARG A 59 -11.50 3.31 8.36
CA ARG A 59 -12.20 2.11 7.89
C ARG A 59 -11.56 1.64 6.61
N GLY A 60 -10.81 0.53 6.67
CA GLY A 60 -10.11 -0.05 5.52
C GLY A 60 -8.62 0.22 5.54
N ALA A 61 -8.01 0.26 4.37
CA ALA A 61 -6.59 0.49 4.20
C ALA A 61 -6.30 1.20 2.87
N VAL A 62 -5.10 1.78 2.77
CA VAL A 62 -4.60 2.37 1.52
C VAL A 62 -3.09 2.25 1.45
N THR A 63 -2.58 1.91 0.27
CA THR A 63 -1.15 1.82 -0.02
C THR A 63 -0.71 2.93 -0.96
N LEU A 64 0.32 3.67 -0.57
CA LEU A 64 0.95 4.74 -1.34
C LEU A 64 2.48 4.52 -1.38
N GLY A 65 2.96 3.90 -2.45
CA GLY A 65 4.37 3.52 -2.58
C GLY A 65 4.79 2.45 -1.57
N CYS A 66 5.73 2.77 -0.70
CA CYS A 66 6.15 1.91 0.41
C CYS A 66 5.37 2.16 1.71
N TYR A 67 4.43 3.11 1.75
CA TYR A 67 3.61 3.41 2.92
C TYR A 67 2.28 2.67 2.84
N VAL A 68 1.92 2.02 3.93
CA VAL A 68 0.68 1.25 4.08
C VAL A 68 -0.07 1.76 5.29
N PHE A 69 -1.22 2.37 5.06
CA PHE A 69 -2.10 2.88 6.11
C PHE A 69 -3.22 1.88 6.35
N VAL A 70 -3.37 1.40 7.57
CA VAL A 70 -4.33 0.33 7.88
C VAL A 70 -5.14 0.66 9.12
N GLY A 71 -6.45 0.52 9.02
CA GLY A 71 -7.36 0.63 10.14
C GLY A 71 -7.19 -0.51 11.14
N LEU A 72 -7.21 -0.18 12.43
CA LEU A 72 -7.15 -1.16 13.51
C LEU A 72 -8.50 -1.89 13.62
N ASN A 73 -8.54 -3.14 13.19
CA ASN A 73 -9.70 -4.02 13.26
C ASN A 73 -9.30 -5.49 13.48
N SER A 74 -10.27 -6.38 13.61
CA SER A 74 -10.04 -7.82 13.84
C SER A 74 -9.28 -8.52 12.70
N GLU A 75 -9.34 -7.98 11.49
CA GLU A 75 -8.66 -8.54 10.30
C GLU A 75 -7.36 -7.82 9.96
N TYR A 76 -6.80 -7.02 10.87
CA TYR A 76 -5.63 -6.18 10.64
C TYR A 76 -4.50 -6.90 9.91
N ARG A 77 -4.06 -8.08 10.38
CA ARG A 77 -2.96 -8.84 9.78
C ARG A 77 -3.24 -9.26 8.34
N LYS A 78 -4.47 -9.70 8.07
CA LYS A 78 -4.91 -10.09 6.73
C LYS A 78 -4.94 -8.89 5.79
N THR A 79 -5.44 -7.77 6.29
CA THR A 79 -5.47 -6.50 5.56
C THR A 79 -4.05 -6.03 5.24
N VAL A 80 -3.14 -6.03 6.21
CA VAL A 80 -1.72 -5.68 5.95
C VAL A 80 -1.12 -6.58 4.90
N LYS A 81 -1.32 -7.90 4.97
CA LYS A 81 -0.80 -8.83 3.95
C LYS A 81 -1.31 -8.48 2.56
N HIS A 82 -2.58 -8.16 2.41
CA HIS A 82 -3.18 -7.70 1.15
C HIS A 82 -2.53 -6.41 0.65
N GLU A 83 -2.40 -5.40 1.52
CA GLU A 83 -1.80 -4.10 1.19
C GLU A 83 -0.32 -4.23 0.78
N LEU A 84 0.41 -5.19 1.35
CA LEU A 84 1.77 -5.50 0.89
C LEU A 84 1.80 -5.97 -0.57
N GLY A 85 0.72 -6.58 -1.07
CA GLY A 85 0.55 -6.86 -2.51
C GLY A 85 0.49 -5.58 -3.34
N HIS A 86 -0.22 -4.56 -2.86
CA HIS A 86 -0.27 -3.24 -3.50
C HIS A 86 1.10 -2.53 -3.48
N THR A 87 1.94 -2.73 -2.46
CA THR A 87 3.32 -2.20 -2.49
C THR A 87 4.15 -2.82 -3.61
N ILE A 88 3.93 -4.10 -3.92
CA ILE A 88 4.61 -4.77 -5.03
C ILE A 88 4.11 -4.22 -6.38
N GLN A 89 2.80 -4.04 -6.54
CA GLN A 89 2.24 -3.38 -7.73
C GLN A 89 2.83 -1.98 -7.94
N SER A 90 2.95 -1.20 -6.85
CA SER A 90 3.55 0.14 -6.88
C SER A 90 5.02 0.11 -7.32
N LYS A 91 5.82 -0.85 -6.86
CA LYS A 91 7.21 -1.05 -7.29
C LYS A 91 7.31 -1.42 -8.77
N ILE A 92 6.38 -2.22 -9.29
CA ILE A 92 6.36 -2.64 -10.69
C ILE A 92 5.92 -1.47 -11.60
N LEU A 93 4.85 -0.79 -11.25
CA LEU A 93 4.20 0.22 -12.09
C LEU A 93 4.78 1.63 -11.93
N GLY A 94 5.49 1.91 -10.82
CA GLY A 94 6.03 3.23 -10.53
C GLY A 94 4.97 4.33 -10.65
N PRO A 95 5.23 5.42 -11.40
CA PRO A 95 4.29 6.54 -11.53
C PRO A 95 2.90 6.13 -12.04
N LEU A 96 2.83 5.08 -12.85
CA LEU A 96 1.57 4.59 -13.41
C LEU A 96 0.66 3.90 -12.38
N TYR A 97 1.20 3.52 -11.22
CA TYR A 97 0.42 2.86 -10.17
C TYR A 97 -0.85 3.63 -9.79
N LEU A 98 -0.75 4.94 -9.64
CA LEU A 98 -1.91 5.76 -9.26
C LEU A 98 -3.03 5.69 -10.30
N ILE A 99 -2.67 5.67 -11.59
CA ILE A 99 -3.63 5.65 -12.70
C ILE A 99 -4.20 4.24 -12.90
N VAL A 100 -3.34 3.22 -12.88
CA VAL A 100 -3.71 1.83 -13.24
C VAL A 100 -4.33 1.07 -12.06
N ILE A 101 -3.91 1.35 -10.84
CA ILE A 101 -4.35 0.66 -9.63
C ILE A 101 -5.10 1.59 -8.68
N GLY A 102 -4.47 2.70 -8.27
CA GLY A 102 -4.98 3.57 -7.20
C GLY A 102 -6.35 4.14 -7.51
N ILE A 103 -6.50 4.90 -8.60
CA ILE A 103 -7.77 5.50 -9.01
C ILE A 103 -8.85 4.43 -9.27
N PRO A 104 -8.60 3.36 -10.03
CA PRO A 104 -9.61 2.31 -10.23
C PRO A 104 -10.05 1.62 -8.94
N SER A 105 -9.12 1.30 -8.03
CA SER A 105 -9.44 0.65 -6.75
C SER A 105 -10.33 1.55 -5.89
N ILE A 106 -9.96 2.81 -5.69
CA ILE A 106 -10.74 3.78 -4.91
C ILE A 106 -12.12 4.01 -5.55
N THR A 107 -12.16 4.17 -6.88
CA THR A 107 -13.42 4.35 -7.61
C THR A 107 -14.32 3.14 -7.46
N TYR A 108 -13.80 1.92 -7.62
CA TYR A 108 -14.58 0.69 -7.43
C TYR A 108 -15.09 0.56 -6.00
N CYS A 109 -14.26 0.86 -5.00
CA CYS A 109 -14.65 0.89 -3.60
C CYS A 109 -15.80 1.89 -3.36
N GLY A 110 -15.72 3.09 -3.93
CA GLY A 110 -16.77 4.12 -3.87
C GLY A 110 -18.07 3.68 -4.54
N LEU A 111 -17.98 3.16 -5.77
CA LEU A 111 -19.14 2.67 -6.52
C LEU A 111 -19.87 1.54 -5.80
N ARG A 112 -19.14 0.64 -5.14
CA ARG A 112 -19.75 -0.42 -4.32
C ARG A 112 -20.58 0.13 -3.14
N ARG A 113 -20.23 1.30 -2.60
CA ARG A 113 -21.03 1.94 -1.54
C ARG A 113 -22.34 2.49 -2.08
N ILE A 114 -22.35 2.98 -3.31
CA ILE A 114 -23.52 3.60 -3.94
C ILE A 114 -24.45 2.55 -4.60
N PHE A 115 -23.87 1.57 -5.30
CA PHE A 115 -24.64 0.59 -6.08
C PHE A 115 -24.72 -0.78 -5.39
N PRO A 116 -25.92 -1.20 -4.89
CA PRO A 116 -26.11 -2.50 -4.24
C PRO A 116 -25.77 -3.70 -5.14
N SER A 117 -25.97 -3.58 -6.45
CA SER A 117 -25.63 -4.62 -7.43
C SER A 117 -24.14 -4.98 -7.44
N LEU A 118 -23.27 -3.99 -7.22
CA LEU A 118 -21.82 -4.22 -7.13
C LEU A 118 -21.40 -4.85 -5.78
N ARG A 119 -22.19 -4.68 -4.72
CA ARG A 119 -21.92 -5.32 -3.42
C ARG A 119 -22.08 -6.83 -3.47
N LYS A 120 -22.92 -7.36 -4.38
CA LYS A 120 -23.13 -8.80 -4.58
C LYS A 120 -21.91 -9.49 -5.20
N LYS A 121 -21.05 -8.74 -5.91
CA LYS A 121 -19.81 -9.27 -6.46
C LYS A 121 -18.73 -9.32 -5.39
N ASN A 122 -17.85 -10.33 -5.44
CA ASN A 122 -16.70 -10.37 -4.56
C ASN A 122 -15.78 -9.18 -4.84
N TYR A 123 -15.38 -8.43 -3.81
CA TYR A 123 -14.48 -7.27 -3.94
C TYR A 123 -13.15 -7.66 -4.57
N TYR A 124 -12.62 -8.81 -4.17
CA TYR A 124 -11.32 -9.32 -4.61
C TYR A 124 -11.29 -9.89 -6.03
N ASP A 125 -12.43 -9.93 -6.73
CA ASP A 125 -12.47 -10.30 -8.16
C ASP A 125 -12.09 -9.12 -9.07
N PHE A 126 -12.13 -7.91 -8.55
CA PHE A 126 -11.69 -6.74 -9.30
C PHE A 126 -10.19 -6.83 -9.56
N TYR A 127 -9.75 -6.49 -10.77
CA TYR A 127 -8.39 -6.78 -11.22
C TYR A 127 -7.29 -6.20 -10.32
N THR A 128 -7.50 -5.01 -9.75
CA THR A 128 -6.54 -4.36 -8.84
C THR A 128 -6.33 -5.18 -7.58
N GLU A 129 -7.44 -5.65 -6.98
CA GLU A 129 -7.47 -6.39 -5.73
C GLU A 129 -7.01 -7.85 -5.93
N ARG A 130 -7.47 -8.47 -7.02
CA ARG A 130 -7.07 -9.85 -7.38
C ARG A 130 -5.57 -9.96 -7.60
N THR A 131 -4.99 -9.01 -8.33
CA THR A 131 -3.54 -9.01 -8.58
C THR A 131 -2.74 -8.66 -7.34
N ALA A 132 -3.24 -7.81 -6.43
CA ALA A 132 -2.62 -7.56 -5.13
C ALA A 132 -2.59 -8.83 -4.27
N ASN A 133 -3.71 -9.56 -4.18
CA ASN A 133 -3.77 -10.84 -3.47
C ASN A 133 -2.78 -11.85 -4.05
N TYR A 134 -2.77 -12.04 -5.36
CA TYR A 134 -1.82 -12.94 -6.02
C TYR A 134 -0.37 -12.60 -5.68
N LEU A 135 0.01 -11.32 -5.75
CA LEU A 135 1.36 -10.87 -5.44
C LEU A 135 1.71 -11.05 -3.96
N SER A 136 0.76 -10.77 -3.06
CA SER A 136 0.98 -10.95 -1.63
C SER A 136 1.17 -12.43 -1.26
N GLU A 137 0.37 -13.34 -1.83
CA GLU A 137 0.51 -14.77 -1.61
C GLU A 137 1.84 -15.33 -2.14
N LYS A 138 2.27 -14.85 -3.30
CA LYS A 138 3.49 -15.30 -3.97
C LYS A 138 4.77 -14.81 -3.30
N TYR A 139 4.79 -13.57 -2.82
CA TYR A 139 6.03 -12.90 -2.40
C TYR A 139 6.09 -12.50 -0.92
N ILE A 140 4.96 -12.54 -0.19
CA ILE A 140 4.90 -12.21 1.23
C ILE A 140 4.65 -13.49 2.03
N LYS A 141 5.73 -13.98 2.66
CA LYS A 141 5.69 -15.17 3.54
C LYS A 141 5.38 -14.76 4.97
#